data_2ff106a811501e5066ed186431212ee2
#
_entry.id   2ff106a811501e5066ed186431212ee2
#
_cell.length_a   1.000
_cell.length_b   1.000
_cell.length_c   1.000
_cell.angle_alpha   90.00
_cell.angle_beta   90.00
_cell.angle_gamma   90.00
#
_symmetry.space_group_name_H-M   'P 1'
#
loop_
_entity.id
_entity.type
_entity.pdbx_description
1 polymer ?
#
loop_
_entity_poly.entity_id
_entity_poly.type
_entity_poly.pdbx_seq_one_letter_code
_entity_poly.pdbx_strand_id
1 'polypeptide(L)'
;MANPRNFDGVTVLITGASMGVGAATAAAFGERGARLVLIARGQEKLEILARKLNLGDRVMVTPMDVTDTDALTQVLHETRNRFGSVDVLVNNAGFHARGSAESVSAEDIGRMIDVNLKAPLMATRLALPYLRQSKRPAVINVASLAGRTPVPGSATYSATKFGLRAFGLALAEELRGEGIKIASVSPGPIDTGFIMEDIDSVTDLTFSQPISTAEQVAEAIVSLVDNQVRDLPMPRMSGYLTTISYLFPALGRSLRPMLERKGRRTKDRLKRERGKG
;
A
#
# COMPACT_ATOMS: atom_id res chain seq x y z
N MET A 1 -26.84 -11.85 -3.04
CA MET A 1 -25.37 -11.97 -3.01
C MET A 1 -24.83 -10.95 -4.01
N ALA A 2 -24.02 -9.99 -3.59
CA ALA A 2 -23.40 -9.04 -4.51
C ALA A 2 -22.52 -9.83 -5.47
N ASN A 3 -22.74 -9.64 -6.78
CA ASN A 3 -21.93 -10.24 -7.83
C ASN A 3 -20.45 -9.87 -7.57
N PRO A 4 -19.52 -10.84 -7.46
CA PRO A 4 -18.13 -10.50 -7.29
C PRO A 4 -17.74 -9.54 -8.40
N ARG A 5 -17.10 -8.39 -8.04
CA ARG A 5 -16.75 -7.37 -9.02
C ARG A 5 -15.92 -8.04 -10.10
N ASN A 6 -16.42 -8.03 -11.33
CA ASN A 6 -15.74 -8.61 -12.46
C ASN A 6 -14.67 -7.61 -12.97
N PHE A 7 -13.41 -8.04 -13.05
CA PHE A 7 -12.29 -7.31 -13.63
C PHE A 7 -11.79 -7.95 -14.93
N ASP A 8 -12.65 -8.72 -15.59
CA ASP A 8 -12.30 -9.35 -16.84
C ASP A 8 -11.87 -8.32 -17.88
N GLY A 9 -10.70 -8.54 -18.49
CA GLY A 9 -10.09 -7.62 -19.43
C GLY A 9 -9.46 -6.35 -18.83
N VAL A 10 -9.59 -6.09 -17.52
CA VAL A 10 -8.95 -4.96 -16.83
C VAL A 10 -7.48 -5.26 -16.54
N THR A 11 -6.58 -4.34 -16.85
CA THR A 11 -5.14 -4.46 -16.62
C THR A 11 -4.73 -3.71 -15.38
N VAL A 12 -4.18 -4.42 -14.39
CA VAL A 12 -3.79 -3.91 -13.08
C VAL A 12 -2.28 -4.00 -12.89
N LEU A 13 -1.63 -2.85 -12.69
CA LEU A 13 -0.21 -2.76 -12.32
C LEU A 13 -0.09 -2.69 -10.79
N ILE A 14 0.73 -3.55 -10.20
CA ILE A 14 0.90 -3.62 -8.75
C ILE A 14 2.39 -3.50 -8.41
N THR A 15 2.77 -2.41 -7.74
CA THR A 15 4.13 -2.24 -7.25
C THR A 15 4.30 -2.94 -5.89
N GLY A 16 5.48 -3.51 -5.62
CA GLY A 16 5.73 -4.30 -4.41
C GLY A 16 4.90 -5.59 -4.37
N ALA A 17 4.67 -6.22 -5.54
CA ALA A 17 3.78 -7.37 -5.70
C ALA A 17 4.32 -8.67 -5.10
N SER A 18 5.62 -8.78 -4.80
CA SER A 18 6.28 -10.06 -4.48
C SER A 18 5.87 -10.70 -3.16
N MET A 19 5.22 -9.96 -2.24
CA MET A 19 4.83 -10.46 -0.92
C MET A 19 3.73 -9.60 -0.26
N GLY A 20 3.20 -10.08 0.86
CA GLY A 20 2.30 -9.34 1.74
C GLY A 20 1.06 -8.79 1.00
N VAL A 21 0.74 -7.52 1.23
CA VAL A 21 -0.44 -6.86 0.64
C VAL A 21 -0.39 -6.87 -0.89
N GLY A 22 0.79 -6.68 -1.50
CA GLY A 22 0.93 -6.69 -2.95
C GLY A 22 0.58 -8.03 -3.57
N ALA A 23 1.07 -9.13 -2.98
CA ALA A 23 0.76 -10.48 -3.43
C ALA A 23 -0.73 -10.84 -3.21
N ALA A 24 -1.29 -10.48 -2.06
CA ALA A 24 -2.72 -10.67 -1.80
C ALA A 24 -3.59 -9.84 -2.76
N THR A 25 -3.16 -8.61 -3.10
CA THR A 25 -3.84 -7.76 -4.08
C THR A 25 -3.81 -8.39 -5.48
N ALA A 26 -2.65 -8.96 -5.88
CA ALA A 26 -2.54 -9.67 -7.15
C ALA A 26 -3.50 -10.88 -7.20
N ALA A 27 -3.59 -11.67 -6.13
CA ALA A 27 -4.54 -12.76 -6.03
C ALA A 27 -5.99 -12.28 -6.14
N ALA A 28 -6.36 -11.27 -5.36
CA ALA A 28 -7.72 -10.73 -5.34
C ALA A 28 -8.19 -10.19 -6.71
N PHE A 29 -7.34 -9.51 -7.47
CA PHE A 29 -7.66 -9.07 -8.82
C PHE A 29 -7.63 -10.22 -9.83
N GLY A 30 -6.66 -11.13 -9.72
CA GLY A 30 -6.53 -12.30 -10.60
C GLY A 30 -7.73 -13.23 -10.57
N GLU A 31 -8.25 -13.52 -9.37
CA GLU A 31 -9.48 -14.31 -9.15
C GLU A 31 -10.72 -13.67 -9.78
N ARG A 32 -10.68 -12.35 -10.01
CA ARG A 32 -11.75 -11.56 -10.64
C ARG A 32 -11.55 -11.32 -12.14
N GLY A 33 -10.61 -12.03 -12.78
CA GLY A 33 -10.40 -11.99 -14.22
C GLY A 33 -9.39 -10.95 -14.71
N ALA A 34 -8.76 -10.16 -13.84
CA ALA A 34 -7.80 -9.13 -14.24
C ALA A 34 -6.55 -9.70 -14.93
N ARG A 35 -5.96 -8.87 -15.81
CA ARG A 35 -4.59 -9.02 -16.28
C ARG A 35 -3.66 -8.30 -15.29
N LEU A 36 -2.54 -8.90 -14.94
CA LEU A 36 -1.68 -8.42 -13.87
C LEU A 36 -0.29 -8.08 -14.38
N VAL A 37 0.23 -6.93 -13.97
CA VAL A 37 1.66 -6.58 -14.08
C VAL A 37 2.24 -6.54 -12.67
N LEU A 38 3.09 -7.50 -12.35
CA LEU A 38 3.67 -7.71 -11.04
C LEU A 38 5.05 -7.06 -10.99
N ILE A 39 5.18 -5.96 -10.26
CA ILE A 39 6.40 -5.16 -10.19
C ILE A 39 7.04 -5.31 -8.81
N ALA A 40 8.28 -5.79 -8.74
CA ALA A 40 9.15 -5.80 -7.56
C ALA A 40 10.59 -6.11 -7.95
N ARG A 41 11.56 -5.93 -7.05
CA ARG A 41 12.98 -6.19 -7.35
C ARG A 41 13.33 -7.68 -7.48
N GLY A 42 12.68 -8.52 -6.69
CA GLY A 42 13.00 -9.94 -6.59
C GLY A 42 12.30 -10.77 -7.68
N GLN A 43 12.99 -11.10 -8.75
CA GLN A 43 12.47 -11.89 -9.87
C GLN A 43 11.90 -13.23 -9.41
N GLU A 44 12.66 -14.01 -8.67
CA GLU A 44 12.25 -15.35 -8.20
C GLU A 44 10.93 -15.33 -7.43
N LYS A 45 10.77 -14.36 -6.50
CA LYS A 45 9.53 -14.22 -5.73
C LYS A 45 8.33 -13.85 -6.60
N LEU A 46 8.54 -13.02 -7.63
CA LEU A 46 7.49 -12.69 -8.60
C LEU A 46 7.09 -13.89 -9.44
N GLU A 47 8.05 -14.70 -9.89
CA GLU A 47 7.81 -15.92 -10.67
C GLU A 47 7.08 -16.98 -9.82
N ILE A 48 7.46 -17.14 -8.56
CA ILE A 48 6.75 -18.02 -7.61
C ILE A 48 5.29 -17.56 -7.48
N LEU A 49 5.06 -16.26 -7.30
CA LEU A 49 3.70 -15.72 -7.22
C LEU A 49 2.93 -15.95 -8.52
N ALA A 50 3.53 -15.67 -9.68
CA ALA A 50 2.89 -15.86 -10.98
C ALA A 50 2.48 -17.33 -11.20
N ARG A 51 3.34 -18.29 -10.84
CA ARG A 51 3.01 -19.72 -10.87
C ARG A 51 1.86 -20.06 -9.92
N LYS A 52 1.88 -19.53 -8.68
CA LYS A 52 0.81 -19.75 -7.69
C LYS A 52 -0.54 -19.20 -8.15
N LEU A 53 -0.54 -18.05 -8.82
CA LEU A 53 -1.77 -17.44 -9.35
C LEU A 53 -2.38 -18.25 -10.51
N ASN A 54 -1.55 -19.00 -11.24
CA ASN A 54 -1.95 -19.86 -12.34
C ASN A 54 -2.85 -19.18 -13.39
N LEU A 55 -2.50 -17.96 -13.77
CA LEU A 55 -3.30 -17.12 -14.68
C LEU A 55 -2.80 -17.15 -16.14
N GLY A 56 -1.71 -17.91 -16.42
CA GLY A 56 -1.13 -18.02 -17.77
C GLY A 56 -0.72 -16.67 -18.34
N ASP A 57 -1.12 -16.37 -19.58
CA ASP A 57 -0.77 -15.16 -20.31
C ASP A 57 -1.33 -13.87 -19.72
N ARG A 58 -2.22 -13.97 -18.72
CA ARG A 58 -2.76 -12.80 -17.99
C ARG A 58 -1.79 -12.19 -16.98
N VAL A 59 -0.59 -12.77 -16.79
CA VAL A 59 0.43 -12.24 -15.87
C VAL A 59 1.66 -11.78 -16.64
N MET A 60 2.16 -10.60 -16.31
CA MET A 60 3.46 -10.07 -16.72
C MET A 60 4.31 -9.88 -15.46
N VAL A 61 5.42 -10.58 -15.38
CA VAL A 61 6.43 -10.45 -14.32
C VAL A 61 7.43 -9.39 -14.72
N THR A 62 7.65 -8.39 -13.87
CA THR A 62 8.50 -7.23 -14.16
C THR A 62 9.44 -6.98 -12.99
N PRO A 63 10.63 -7.61 -13.00
CA PRO A 63 11.65 -7.38 -11.97
C PRO A 63 12.32 -6.02 -12.19
N MET A 64 12.03 -5.04 -11.31
CA MET A 64 12.63 -3.70 -11.35
C MET A 64 12.59 -3.01 -10.00
N ASP A 65 13.42 -1.98 -9.82
CA ASP A 65 13.26 -1.04 -8.72
C ASP A 65 12.23 0.04 -9.10
N VAL A 66 11.24 0.29 -8.24
CA VAL A 66 10.18 1.28 -8.48
C VAL A 66 10.69 2.73 -8.52
N THR A 67 11.93 2.97 -8.09
CA THR A 67 12.58 4.28 -8.14
C THR A 67 13.19 4.58 -9.50
N ASP A 68 13.31 3.58 -10.39
CA ASP A 68 13.77 3.74 -11.76
C ASP A 68 12.61 4.20 -12.66
N THR A 69 12.60 5.49 -12.98
CA THR A 69 11.53 6.11 -13.78
C THR A 69 11.59 5.73 -15.25
N ASP A 70 12.76 5.39 -15.79
CA ASP A 70 12.91 4.99 -17.18
C ASP A 70 12.40 3.56 -17.38
N ALA A 71 12.77 2.65 -16.46
CA ALA A 71 12.21 1.31 -16.42
C ALA A 71 10.68 1.34 -16.24
N LEU A 72 10.17 2.22 -15.39
CA LEU A 72 8.73 2.38 -15.18
C LEU A 72 8.00 2.85 -16.44
N THR A 73 8.60 3.79 -17.18
CA THR A 73 8.07 4.26 -18.48
C THR A 73 8.02 3.13 -19.49
N GLN A 74 9.08 2.31 -19.56
CA GLN A 74 9.14 1.14 -20.44
C GLN A 74 8.05 0.13 -20.09
N VAL A 75 7.87 -0.19 -18.79
CA VAL A 75 6.84 -1.12 -18.32
C VAL A 75 5.43 -0.66 -18.69
N LEU A 76 5.12 0.62 -18.57
CA LEU A 76 3.81 1.15 -18.98
C LEU A 76 3.58 0.96 -20.50
N HIS A 77 4.61 1.21 -21.31
CA HIS A 77 4.56 0.99 -22.75
C HIS A 77 4.40 -0.50 -23.10
N GLU A 78 5.19 -1.38 -22.49
CA GLU A 78 5.10 -2.83 -22.70
C GLU A 78 3.74 -3.38 -22.26
N THR A 79 3.21 -2.89 -21.13
CA THR A 79 1.87 -3.24 -20.64
C THR A 79 0.81 -2.88 -21.68
N ARG A 80 0.87 -1.67 -22.22
CA ARG A 80 -0.06 -1.21 -23.27
C ARG A 80 0.03 -2.08 -24.52
N ASN A 81 1.24 -2.44 -24.94
CA ASN A 81 1.46 -3.28 -26.13
C ASN A 81 0.94 -4.70 -25.92
N ARG A 82 1.20 -5.29 -24.73
CA ARG A 82 0.83 -6.67 -24.43
C ARG A 82 -0.66 -6.85 -24.14
N PHE A 83 -1.24 -5.97 -23.34
CA PHE A 83 -2.60 -6.11 -22.82
C PHE A 83 -3.63 -5.16 -23.44
N GLY A 84 -3.18 -4.17 -24.20
CA GLY A 84 -4.05 -3.20 -24.87
C GLY A 84 -4.48 -2.03 -23.99
N SER A 85 -4.33 -2.09 -22.65
CA SER A 85 -4.70 -1.02 -21.72
C SER A 85 -3.83 -1.00 -20.47
N VAL A 86 -3.82 0.15 -19.79
CA VAL A 86 -3.39 0.33 -18.41
C VAL A 86 -4.58 0.93 -17.68
N ASP A 87 -5.23 0.16 -16.82
CA ASP A 87 -6.51 0.58 -16.24
C ASP A 87 -6.40 0.94 -14.75
N VAL A 88 -5.66 0.15 -13.99
CA VAL A 88 -5.49 0.36 -12.55
C VAL A 88 -4.01 0.36 -12.18
N LEU A 89 -3.57 1.38 -11.46
CA LEU A 89 -2.26 1.42 -10.82
C LEU A 89 -2.41 1.29 -9.31
N VAL A 90 -1.78 0.26 -8.72
CA VAL A 90 -1.71 0.08 -7.27
C VAL A 90 -0.29 0.42 -6.79
N ASN A 91 -0.14 1.59 -6.18
CA ASN A 91 1.09 2.04 -5.53
C ASN A 91 1.19 1.40 -4.14
N ASN A 92 1.73 0.18 -4.09
CA ASN A 92 1.87 -0.58 -2.85
C ASN A 92 3.31 -0.73 -2.38
N ALA A 93 4.31 -0.61 -3.25
CA ALA A 93 5.71 -0.69 -2.83
C ALA A 93 6.00 0.24 -1.64
N GLY A 94 6.73 -0.28 -0.65
CA GLY A 94 7.06 0.48 0.54
C GLY A 94 8.21 -0.13 1.32
N PHE A 95 8.94 0.75 2.00
CA PHE A 95 10.08 0.43 2.85
C PHE A 95 9.97 1.20 4.16
N HIS A 96 10.36 0.60 5.27
CA HIS A 96 10.33 1.23 6.59
C HIS A 96 11.58 0.87 7.40
N ALA A 97 12.55 1.79 7.46
CA ALA A 97 13.60 1.77 8.47
C ALA A 97 13.04 2.35 9.77
N ARG A 98 12.99 1.51 10.81
CA ARG A 98 12.43 1.84 12.12
C ARG A 98 13.52 2.35 13.04
N GLY A 99 13.14 3.27 13.95
CA GLY A 99 14.04 3.82 14.94
C GLY A 99 13.78 5.29 15.21
N SER A 100 14.53 5.87 16.17
CA SER A 100 14.57 7.32 16.37
C SER A 100 15.19 8.02 15.16
N ALA A 101 14.92 9.31 14.97
CA ALA A 101 15.50 10.07 13.86
C ALA A 101 17.04 10.04 13.84
N GLU A 102 17.67 9.88 14.99
CA GLU A 102 19.13 9.80 15.12
C GLU A 102 19.69 8.39 14.82
N SER A 103 18.87 7.33 15.01
CA SER A 103 19.30 5.94 14.79
C SER A 103 19.11 5.46 13.36
N VAL A 104 18.25 6.10 12.58
CA VAL A 104 18.03 5.76 11.17
C VAL A 104 19.08 6.47 10.32
N SER A 105 19.77 5.73 9.46
CA SER A 105 20.81 6.29 8.60
C SER A 105 20.25 7.32 7.62
N ALA A 106 21.05 8.29 7.20
CA ALA A 106 20.65 9.26 6.18
C ALA A 106 20.30 8.60 4.85
N GLU A 107 20.99 7.50 4.52
CA GLU A 107 20.70 6.68 3.33
C GLU A 107 19.31 6.06 3.42
N ASP A 108 18.95 5.45 4.55
CA ASP A 108 17.63 4.85 4.75
C ASP A 108 16.51 5.90 4.77
N ILE A 109 16.79 7.10 5.31
CA ILE A 109 15.87 8.25 5.23
C ILE A 109 15.62 8.61 3.77
N GLY A 110 16.67 8.79 2.98
CA GLY A 110 16.58 9.09 1.54
C GLY A 110 15.82 8.01 0.80
N ARG A 111 16.16 6.74 1.04
CA ARG A 111 15.51 5.59 0.42
C ARG A 111 14.01 5.46 0.77
N MET A 112 13.62 5.77 2.03
CA MET A 112 12.19 5.81 2.38
C MET A 112 11.45 6.87 1.59
N ILE A 113 12.05 8.05 1.38
CA ILE A 113 11.45 9.12 0.58
C ILE A 113 11.31 8.67 -0.88
N ASP A 114 12.37 8.12 -1.45
CA ASP A 114 12.37 7.67 -2.84
C ASP A 114 11.34 6.58 -3.10
N VAL A 115 11.30 5.53 -2.27
CA VAL A 115 10.40 4.38 -2.47
C VAL A 115 8.96 4.69 -2.09
N ASN A 116 8.72 5.33 -0.92
CA ASN A 116 7.37 5.48 -0.36
C ASN A 116 6.63 6.70 -0.86
N LEU A 117 7.34 7.72 -1.38
CA LEU A 117 6.75 8.98 -1.81
C LEU A 117 7.08 9.31 -3.26
N LYS A 118 8.36 9.50 -3.61
CA LYS A 118 8.75 9.90 -4.96
C LYS A 118 8.30 8.89 -6.02
N ALA A 119 8.59 7.61 -5.83
CA ALA A 119 8.24 6.57 -6.80
C ALA A 119 6.73 6.51 -7.10
N PRO A 120 5.80 6.44 -6.12
CA PRO A 120 4.37 6.44 -6.43
C PRO A 120 3.87 7.74 -7.08
N LEU A 121 4.46 8.91 -6.77
CA LEU A 121 4.13 10.15 -7.45
C LEU A 121 4.54 10.07 -8.94
N MET A 122 5.76 9.62 -9.21
CA MET A 122 6.28 9.45 -10.57
C MET A 122 5.48 8.40 -11.34
N ALA A 123 5.22 7.24 -10.72
CA ALA A 123 4.40 6.18 -11.33
C ALA A 123 3.01 6.70 -11.73
N THR A 124 2.37 7.44 -10.83
CA THR A 124 1.07 8.04 -11.11
C THR A 124 1.15 9.03 -12.27
N ARG A 125 2.13 9.97 -12.25
CA ARG A 125 2.30 10.96 -13.32
C ARG A 125 2.53 10.30 -14.68
N LEU A 126 3.36 9.25 -14.74
CA LEU A 126 3.67 8.53 -15.97
C LEU A 126 2.49 7.69 -16.47
N ALA A 127 1.66 7.16 -15.56
CA ALA A 127 0.49 6.38 -15.92
C ALA A 127 -0.70 7.21 -16.42
N LEU A 128 -0.82 8.50 -16.05
CA LEU A 128 -1.97 9.35 -16.41
C LEU A 128 -2.32 9.33 -17.91
N PRO A 129 -1.39 9.43 -18.88
CA PRO A 129 -1.73 9.39 -20.30
C PRO A 129 -2.39 8.09 -20.74
N TYR A 130 -2.04 6.97 -20.11
CA TYR A 130 -2.61 5.65 -20.35
C TYR A 130 -3.97 5.50 -19.65
N LEU A 131 -4.08 5.96 -18.41
CA LEU A 131 -5.32 5.93 -17.63
C LEU A 131 -6.43 6.75 -18.31
N ARG A 132 -6.11 7.88 -18.92
CA ARG A 132 -7.09 8.67 -19.71
C ARG A 132 -7.71 7.92 -20.88
N GLN A 133 -7.06 6.86 -21.37
CA GLN A 133 -7.56 6.00 -22.44
C GLN A 133 -8.30 4.78 -21.91
N SER A 134 -8.32 4.56 -20.62
CA SER A 134 -8.97 3.44 -19.96
C SER A 134 -10.49 3.67 -19.82
N LYS A 135 -11.24 2.59 -19.86
CA LYS A 135 -12.67 2.60 -19.51
C LYS A 135 -12.93 2.51 -18.01
N ARG A 136 -11.90 2.17 -17.21
CA ARG A 136 -11.99 1.98 -15.76
C ARG A 136 -10.73 2.49 -15.05
N PRO A 137 -10.38 3.78 -15.24
CA PRO A 137 -9.12 4.30 -14.76
C PRO A 137 -9.11 4.50 -13.25
N ALA A 138 -8.09 3.92 -12.57
CA ALA A 138 -7.92 4.12 -11.14
C ALA A 138 -6.45 4.13 -10.72
N VAL A 139 -6.14 4.94 -9.70
CA VAL A 139 -4.90 4.89 -8.93
C VAL A 139 -5.25 4.65 -7.47
N ILE A 140 -4.73 3.56 -6.91
CA ILE A 140 -4.92 3.22 -5.50
C ILE A 140 -3.58 3.29 -4.78
N ASN A 141 -3.46 4.21 -3.82
CA ASN A 141 -2.26 4.39 -3.00
C ASN A 141 -2.37 3.61 -1.69
N VAL A 142 -1.39 2.76 -1.39
CA VAL A 142 -1.29 2.09 -0.09
C VAL A 142 -0.51 3.00 0.86
N ALA A 143 -1.27 3.82 1.60
CA ALA A 143 -0.76 4.71 2.63
C ALA A 143 -0.56 3.96 3.97
N SER A 144 -0.92 4.57 5.09
CA SER A 144 -0.87 3.98 6.44
C SER A 144 -1.66 4.85 7.43
N LEU A 145 -2.07 4.31 8.57
CA LEU A 145 -2.51 5.13 9.70
C LEU A 145 -1.40 6.08 10.19
N ALA A 146 -0.11 5.74 9.97
CA ALA A 146 1.02 6.64 10.17
C ALA A 146 1.02 7.86 9.21
N GLY A 147 0.23 7.85 8.14
CA GLY A 147 -0.07 9.00 7.28
C GLY A 147 -1.28 9.83 7.74
N ARG A 148 -1.81 9.57 8.94
CA ARG A 148 -2.93 10.29 9.57
C ARG A 148 -2.58 10.88 10.93
N THR A 149 -1.60 10.28 11.61
CA THR A 149 -1.06 10.78 12.87
C THR A 149 0.43 10.47 12.94
N PRO A 150 1.28 11.39 13.42
CA PRO A 150 2.71 11.13 13.55
C PRO A 150 2.97 10.00 14.57
N VAL A 151 3.84 9.07 14.20
CA VAL A 151 4.22 7.94 15.06
C VAL A 151 5.68 8.11 15.48
N PRO A 152 5.97 8.29 16.78
CA PRO A 152 7.35 8.31 17.28
C PRO A 152 8.10 7.02 16.94
N GLY A 153 9.38 7.12 16.59
CA GLY A 153 10.17 6.01 16.06
C GLY A 153 9.88 5.68 14.59
N SER A 154 9.08 6.53 13.91
CA SER A 154 8.71 6.36 12.49
C SER A 154 8.54 7.72 11.81
N ALA A 155 9.36 8.72 12.17
CA ALA A 155 9.18 10.09 11.72
C ALA A 155 9.19 10.21 10.18
N THR A 156 10.25 9.71 9.53
CA THR A 156 10.37 9.74 8.07
C THR A 156 9.28 8.91 7.38
N TYR A 157 8.99 7.72 7.91
CA TYR A 157 7.91 6.90 7.37
C TYR A 157 6.56 7.62 7.46
N SER A 158 6.25 8.24 8.61
CA SER A 158 5.04 9.06 8.75
C SER A 158 5.00 10.17 7.73
N ALA A 159 6.09 10.93 7.56
CA ALA A 159 6.18 12.01 6.58
C ALA A 159 5.89 11.52 5.15
N THR A 160 6.45 10.37 4.74
CA THR A 160 6.20 9.81 3.41
C THR A 160 4.75 9.39 3.23
N LYS A 161 4.12 8.78 4.23
CA LYS A 161 2.72 8.32 4.15
C LYS A 161 1.71 9.46 4.27
N PHE A 162 2.02 10.53 5.02
CA PHE A 162 1.25 11.79 4.98
C PHE A 162 1.34 12.43 3.60
N GLY A 163 2.54 12.55 3.02
CA GLY A 163 2.76 13.11 1.69
C GLY A 163 2.01 12.35 0.61
N LEU A 164 2.10 11.02 0.60
CA LEU A 164 1.39 10.17 -0.37
C LEU A 164 -0.14 10.32 -0.25
N ARG A 165 -0.67 10.36 0.97
CA ARG A 165 -2.09 10.57 1.21
C ARG A 165 -2.55 11.96 0.75
N ALA A 166 -1.81 13.01 1.09
CA ALA A 166 -2.09 14.38 0.68
C ALA A 166 -2.06 14.53 -0.85
N PHE A 167 -1.04 13.95 -1.51
CA PHE A 167 -0.95 13.89 -2.97
C PHE A 167 -2.20 13.24 -3.58
N GLY A 168 -2.61 12.07 -3.06
CA GLY A 168 -3.81 11.39 -3.59
C GLY A 168 -5.09 12.21 -3.45
N LEU A 169 -5.27 12.92 -2.33
CA LEU A 169 -6.44 13.78 -2.11
C LEU A 169 -6.44 15.00 -3.05
N ALA A 170 -5.29 15.66 -3.19
CA ALA A 170 -5.15 16.82 -4.08
C ALA A 170 -5.37 16.41 -5.55
N LEU A 171 -4.72 15.35 -6.00
CA LEU A 171 -4.84 14.85 -7.36
C LEU A 171 -6.27 14.41 -7.70
N ALA A 172 -7.01 13.84 -6.72
CA ALA A 172 -8.42 13.49 -6.91
C ALA A 172 -9.31 14.72 -7.17
N GLU A 173 -8.95 15.88 -6.65
CA GLU A 173 -9.65 17.14 -6.95
C GLU A 173 -9.22 17.72 -8.29
N GLU A 174 -7.93 17.68 -8.62
CA GLU A 174 -7.40 18.15 -9.92
C GLU A 174 -8.03 17.38 -11.09
N LEU A 175 -8.20 16.06 -10.94
CA LEU A 175 -8.73 15.18 -11.99
C LEU A 175 -10.24 14.90 -11.88
N ARG A 176 -10.98 15.70 -11.07
CA ARG A 176 -12.41 15.47 -10.80
C ARG A 176 -13.26 15.36 -12.07
N GLY A 177 -12.96 16.08 -13.13
CA GLY A 177 -13.68 16.08 -14.40
C GLY A 177 -13.25 14.99 -15.38
N GLU A 178 -12.16 14.27 -15.10
CA GLU A 178 -11.54 13.32 -16.04
C GLU A 178 -12.03 11.87 -15.84
N GLY A 179 -12.85 11.60 -14.83
CA GLY A 179 -13.35 10.25 -14.54
C GLY A 179 -12.30 9.30 -13.97
N ILE A 180 -11.08 9.77 -13.69
CA ILE A 180 -10.00 8.96 -13.12
C ILE A 180 -10.20 8.84 -11.61
N LYS A 181 -10.36 7.62 -11.12
CA LYS A 181 -10.46 7.35 -9.69
C LYS A 181 -9.10 7.46 -9.01
N ILE A 182 -8.96 8.35 -8.03
CA ILE A 182 -7.80 8.41 -7.16
C ILE A 182 -8.25 8.12 -5.73
N ALA A 183 -7.67 7.09 -5.09
CA ALA A 183 -8.00 6.72 -3.72
C ALA A 183 -6.78 6.24 -2.94
N SER A 184 -6.89 6.32 -1.62
CA SER A 184 -5.86 5.82 -0.69
C SER A 184 -6.50 4.86 0.32
N VAL A 185 -5.85 3.74 0.57
CA VAL A 185 -6.11 2.90 1.74
C VAL A 185 -5.05 3.19 2.80
N SER A 186 -5.46 3.38 4.04
CA SER A 186 -4.58 3.70 5.19
C SER A 186 -4.69 2.60 6.25
N PRO A 187 -4.01 1.45 6.07
CA PRO A 187 -4.05 0.37 7.04
C PRO A 187 -3.26 0.70 8.32
N GLY A 188 -3.69 0.08 9.43
CA GLY A 188 -2.91 -0.08 10.64
C GLY A 188 -1.88 -1.20 10.51
N PRO A 189 -1.51 -1.88 11.62
CA PRO A 189 -0.62 -3.02 11.54
C PRO A 189 -1.27 -4.15 10.72
N ILE A 190 -0.45 -4.80 9.87
CA ILE A 190 -0.88 -5.89 9.01
C ILE A 190 -0.05 -7.12 9.36
N ASP A 191 -0.69 -8.30 9.44
CA ASP A 191 0.01 -9.57 9.65
C ASP A 191 0.74 -10.00 8.38
N THR A 192 1.94 -9.43 8.18
CA THR A 192 2.83 -9.71 7.06
C THR A 192 4.27 -9.68 7.52
N GLY A 193 5.19 -10.22 6.73
CA GLY A 193 6.63 -10.12 6.98
C GLY A 193 7.11 -8.69 7.24
N PHE A 194 6.49 -7.68 6.63
CA PHE A 194 6.81 -6.26 6.83
C PHE A 194 6.78 -5.80 8.31
N ILE A 195 5.93 -6.40 9.13
CA ILE A 195 5.84 -6.11 10.57
C ILE A 195 6.39 -7.27 11.40
N MET A 196 6.15 -8.50 10.96
CA MET A 196 6.33 -9.68 11.80
C MET A 196 7.74 -10.26 11.76
N GLU A 197 8.53 -9.99 10.70
CA GLU A 197 9.95 -10.42 10.62
C GLU A 197 10.81 -9.67 11.64
N ASP A 198 10.46 -8.44 11.98
CA ASP A 198 11.19 -7.60 12.94
C ASP A 198 10.22 -7.00 13.98
N ILE A 199 9.42 -7.87 14.60
CA ILE A 199 8.39 -7.48 15.58
C ILE A 199 8.99 -6.69 16.75
N ASP A 200 10.25 -6.91 17.09
CA ASP A 200 10.93 -6.25 18.21
C ASP A 200 11.16 -4.77 17.95
N SER A 201 11.49 -4.37 16.75
CA SER A 201 11.69 -2.97 16.36
C SER A 201 10.38 -2.19 16.22
N VAL A 202 9.24 -2.88 16.14
CA VAL A 202 7.93 -2.23 16.02
C VAL A 202 7.47 -1.68 17.37
N THR A 203 7.07 -0.42 17.41
CA THR A 203 6.63 0.23 18.63
C THR A 203 5.37 -0.42 19.23
N ASP A 204 5.27 -0.46 20.56
CA ASP A 204 4.08 -0.99 21.26
C ASP A 204 2.81 -0.24 20.82
N LEU A 205 2.92 1.07 20.55
CA LEU A 205 1.80 1.89 20.09
C LEU A 205 1.17 1.33 18.79
N THR A 206 1.98 0.80 17.88
CA THR A 206 1.48 0.18 16.64
C THR A 206 0.53 -0.98 16.95
N PHE A 207 0.88 -1.85 17.87
CA PHE A 207 0.06 -3.00 18.28
C PHE A 207 -1.13 -2.64 19.18
N SER A 208 -1.33 -1.36 19.53
CA SER A 208 -2.56 -0.91 20.19
C SER A 208 -3.78 -0.93 19.26
N GLN A 209 -3.53 -0.94 17.94
CA GLN A 209 -4.56 -1.01 16.92
C GLN A 209 -4.89 -2.47 16.56
N PRO A 210 -6.10 -2.76 16.10
CA PRO A 210 -6.42 -4.06 15.53
C PRO A 210 -5.53 -4.38 14.33
N ILE A 211 -5.10 -5.63 14.25
CA ILE A 211 -4.26 -6.12 13.15
C ILE A 211 -5.17 -6.57 12.02
N SER A 212 -4.88 -6.13 10.80
CA SER A 212 -5.56 -6.58 9.58
C SER A 212 -4.74 -7.69 8.91
N THR A 213 -5.40 -8.53 8.10
CA THR A 213 -4.69 -9.45 7.21
C THR A 213 -4.35 -8.77 5.87
N ALA A 214 -3.41 -9.33 5.11
CA ALA A 214 -3.08 -8.86 3.77
C ALA A 214 -4.30 -8.94 2.84
N GLU A 215 -5.10 -9.98 2.98
CA GLU A 215 -6.32 -10.23 2.18
C GLU A 215 -7.40 -9.17 2.46
N GLN A 216 -7.58 -8.79 3.73
CA GLN A 216 -8.53 -7.72 4.09
C GLN A 216 -8.14 -6.38 3.44
N VAL A 217 -6.84 -6.07 3.40
CA VAL A 217 -6.34 -4.85 2.75
C VAL A 217 -6.48 -4.97 1.21
N ALA A 218 -6.21 -6.14 0.64
CA ALA A 218 -6.39 -6.41 -0.79
C ALA A 218 -7.85 -6.23 -1.22
N GLU A 219 -8.80 -6.78 -0.46
CA GLU A 219 -10.23 -6.60 -0.72
C GLU A 219 -10.65 -5.12 -0.64
N ALA A 220 -10.09 -4.38 0.29
CA ALA A 220 -10.30 -2.94 0.37
C ALA A 220 -9.76 -2.21 -0.87
N ILE A 221 -8.55 -2.57 -1.36
CA ILE A 221 -7.96 -2.01 -2.59
C ILE A 221 -8.86 -2.29 -3.79
N VAL A 222 -9.28 -3.55 -4.00
CA VAL A 222 -10.23 -3.93 -5.06
C VAL A 222 -11.50 -3.09 -4.97
N SER A 223 -12.04 -2.93 -3.76
CA SER A 223 -13.28 -2.19 -3.56
C SER A 223 -13.16 -0.70 -3.87
N LEU A 224 -11.97 -0.10 -3.66
CA LEU A 224 -11.73 1.31 -3.90
C LEU A 224 -11.72 1.69 -5.39
N VAL A 225 -11.55 0.75 -6.29
CA VAL A 225 -11.55 1.03 -7.74
C VAL A 225 -12.90 1.60 -8.19
N ASP A 226 -14.01 1.10 -7.66
CA ASP A 226 -15.36 1.42 -8.16
C ASP A 226 -16.22 2.24 -7.19
N ASN A 227 -15.86 2.30 -5.90
CA ASN A 227 -16.68 3.02 -4.94
C ASN A 227 -16.35 4.53 -4.89
N GLN A 228 -17.13 5.32 -4.15
CA GLN A 228 -16.93 6.76 -4.03
C GLN A 228 -15.93 7.17 -2.92
N VAL A 229 -15.37 6.18 -2.17
CA VAL A 229 -14.43 6.46 -1.08
C VAL A 229 -13.07 6.85 -1.67
N ARG A 230 -12.52 7.99 -1.24
CA ARG A 230 -11.20 8.48 -1.67
C ARG A 230 -10.10 8.24 -0.65
N ASP A 231 -10.47 8.05 0.61
CA ASP A 231 -9.52 7.87 1.71
C ASP A 231 -10.11 6.89 2.74
N LEU A 232 -9.62 5.66 2.73
CA LEU A 232 -10.13 4.54 3.52
C LEU A 232 -9.14 4.15 4.62
N PRO A 233 -9.35 4.57 5.88
CA PRO A 233 -8.59 4.02 7.01
C PRO A 233 -9.05 2.61 7.34
N MET A 234 -8.11 1.76 7.76
CA MET A 234 -8.39 0.40 8.18
C MET A 234 -7.70 0.08 9.52
N PRO A 235 -8.45 -0.29 10.56
CA PRO A 235 -9.92 -0.24 10.66
C PRO A 235 -10.48 1.19 10.67
N ARG A 236 -11.74 1.37 10.25
CA ARG A 236 -12.35 2.71 10.17
C ARG A 236 -12.30 3.50 11.48
N MET A 237 -12.57 2.84 12.61
CA MET A 237 -12.50 3.46 13.94
C MET A 237 -11.11 3.98 14.27
N SER A 238 -10.06 3.24 13.90
CA SER A 238 -8.67 3.69 14.06
C SER A 238 -8.39 4.97 13.26
N GLY A 239 -9.01 5.11 12.10
CA GLY A 239 -8.94 6.34 11.30
C GLY A 239 -9.50 7.56 12.02
N TYR A 240 -10.64 7.44 12.68
CA TYR A 240 -11.21 8.53 13.49
C TYR A 240 -10.31 8.87 14.67
N LEU A 241 -9.85 7.86 15.40
CA LEU A 241 -8.96 8.05 16.56
C LEU A 241 -7.64 8.70 16.18
N THR A 242 -7.03 8.30 15.07
CA THR A 242 -5.79 8.91 14.57
C THR A 242 -6.01 10.36 14.12
N THR A 243 -7.14 10.66 13.49
CA THR A 243 -7.48 12.03 13.09
C THR A 243 -7.71 12.92 14.33
N ILE A 244 -8.43 12.44 15.34
CA ILE A 244 -8.63 13.16 16.61
C ILE A 244 -7.27 13.39 17.31
N SER A 245 -6.42 12.38 17.37
CA SER A 245 -5.09 12.48 17.97
C SER A 245 -4.21 13.50 17.24
N TYR A 246 -4.34 13.64 15.93
CA TYR A 246 -3.64 14.63 15.12
C TYR A 246 -4.14 16.06 15.38
N LEU A 247 -5.46 16.25 15.42
CA LEU A 247 -6.08 17.55 15.65
C LEU A 247 -5.91 18.03 17.12
N PHE A 248 -5.86 17.09 18.07
CA PHE A 248 -5.71 17.35 19.49
C PHE A 248 -4.49 16.62 20.08
N PRO A 249 -3.25 17.09 19.81
CA PRO A 249 -2.04 16.37 20.21
C PRO A 249 -1.88 16.19 21.72
N ALA A 250 -2.43 17.10 22.54
CA ALA A 250 -2.40 16.97 23.99
C ALA A 250 -3.20 15.74 24.48
N LEU A 251 -4.39 15.51 23.89
CA LEU A 251 -5.20 14.33 24.13
C LEU A 251 -4.47 13.05 23.70
N GLY A 252 -3.87 13.07 22.51
CA GLY A 252 -3.06 11.94 22.02
C GLY A 252 -1.91 11.58 22.96
N ARG A 253 -1.20 12.59 23.50
CA ARG A 253 -0.13 12.38 24.49
C ARG A 253 -0.64 11.80 25.81
N SER A 254 -1.77 12.27 26.32
CA SER A 254 -2.34 11.76 27.60
C SER A 254 -2.82 10.32 27.49
N LEU A 255 -3.36 9.90 26.35
CA LEU A 255 -3.82 8.53 26.11
C LEU A 255 -2.69 7.55 25.77
N ARG A 256 -1.55 8.05 25.33
CA ARG A 256 -0.43 7.25 24.84
C ARG A 256 0.04 6.16 25.80
N PRO A 257 0.26 6.40 27.12
CA PRO A 257 0.71 5.36 28.06
C PRO A 257 -0.27 4.17 28.15
N MET A 258 -1.57 4.45 28.06
CA MET A 258 -2.61 3.41 28.05
C MET A 258 -2.55 2.59 26.75
N LEU A 259 -2.40 3.25 25.62
CA LEU A 259 -2.30 2.60 24.32
C LEU A 259 -1.03 1.74 24.21
N GLU A 260 0.11 2.23 24.68
CA GLU A 260 1.37 1.46 24.72
C GLU A 260 1.25 0.22 25.59
N ARG A 261 0.62 0.31 26.78
CA ARG A 261 0.36 -0.88 27.62
C ARG A 261 -0.51 -1.91 26.91
N LYS A 262 -1.57 -1.46 26.22
CA LYS A 262 -2.42 -2.34 25.41
C LYS A 262 -1.61 -3.00 24.28
N GLY A 263 -0.82 -2.23 23.57
CA GLY A 263 -0.01 -2.71 22.46
C GLY A 263 1.05 -3.72 22.91
N ARG A 264 1.73 -3.47 24.02
CA ARG A 264 2.70 -4.40 24.62
C ARG A 264 2.06 -5.77 24.90
N ARG A 265 0.88 -5.80 25.51
CA ARG A 265 0.16 -7.06 25.75
C ARG A 265 -0.15 -7.81 24.45
N THR A 266 -0.53 -7.09 23.40
CA THR A 266 -0.79 -7.68 22.08
C THR A 266 0.50 -8.23 21.46
N LYS A 267 1.59 -7.46 21.50
CA LYS A 267 2.92 -7.84 20.99
C LYS A 267 3.44 -9.09 21.69
N ASP A 268 3.35 -9.15 23.03
CA ASP A 268 3.78 -10.31 23.84
C ASP A 268 2.96 -11.57 23.53
N ARG A 269 1.66 -11.41 23.29
CA ARG A 269 0.80 -12.53 22.85
C ARG A 269 1.24 -13.08 21.50
N LEU A 270 1.44 -12.21 20.50
CA LEU A 270 1.87 -12.62 19.16
C LEU A 270 3.21 -13.34 19.17
N LYS A 271 4.18 -12.87 19.98
CA LYS A 271 5.47 -13.54 20.15
C LYS A 271 5.32 -14.96 20.72
N ARG A 272 4.44 -15.12 21.74
CA ARG A 272 4.16 -16.44 22.33
C ARG A 272 3.48 -17.41 21.36
N GLU A 273 2.55 -16.92 20.56
CA GLU A 273 1.85 -17.73 19.56
C GLU A 273 2.82 -18.22 18.46
N ARG A 274 3.78 -17.39 18.05
CA ARG A 274 4.81 -17.76 17.05
C ARG A 274 5.97 -18.59 17.61
N GLY A 275 6.33 -18.45 18.88
CA GLY A 275 7.36 -19.27 19.52
C GLY A 275 6.91 -20.71 19.87
N LYS A 276 5.65 -21.06 19.58
CA LYS A 276 5.07 -22.39 19.80
C LYS A 276 4.90 -23.20 18.50
N GLY A 277 5.22 -22.64 17.35
CA GLY A 277 5.22 -23.28 16.04
C GLY A 277 6.64 -23.36 15.47
#